data_17b4c187f86b5d8c67976e1f2c5ba99c
#
_entry.id   17b4c187f86b5d8c67976e1f2c5ba99c
#
_cell.length_a   1.000
_cell.length_b   1.000
_cell.length_c   1.000
_cell.angle_alpha   90.00
_cell.angle_beta   90.00
_cell.angle_gamma   90.00
#
_symmetry.space_group_name_H-M   'P 1'
#
loop_
_entity.id
_entity.type
_entity.pdbx_description
1 polymer ?
#
loop_
_entity_poly.entity_id
_entity_poly.type
_entity_poly.pdbx_seq_one_letter_code
_entity_poly.pdbx_strand_id
1 'polypeptide(L)'
;MATLLFRWRDLATVAFAVSLAWGLRGQHGHERGAAVAGAMAGLAIAAVTGGPRWIGAAVIGSLGFAIGGALSYGRFVEPAFQGSWEAIGSLALIGFVWGGLGSLGLGLGLALPRYRLWERV
;
A
#
# COMPACT_ATOMS: atom_id res chain seq x y z
N MET A 1 -23.12 -9.10 13.15
CA MET A 1 -22.28 -8.98 11.96
C MET A 1 -22.53 -7.59 11.37
N ALA A 2 -21.69 -6.60 11.72
CA ALA A 2 -21.85 -5.25 11.23
C ALA A 2 -21.47 -5.25 9.75
N THR A 3 -22.42 -5.07 8.87
CA THR A 3 -22.22 -4.77 7.46
C THR A 3 -21.38 -3.50 7.37
N LEU A 4 -20.12 -3.64 6.98
CA LEU A 4 -19.28 -2.53 6.56
C LEU A 4 -19.89 -1.93 5.29
N LEU A 5 -20.90 -1.10 5.46
CA LEU A 5 -21.38 -0.22 4.40
C LEU A 5 -20.26 0.80 4.16
N PHE A 6 -19.38 0.50 3.24
CA PHE A 6 -18.41 1.45 2.73
C PHE A 6 -19.19 2.63 2.15
N ARG A 7 -19.11 3.77 2.81
CA ARG A 7 -19.71 5.00 2.29
C ARG A 7 -18.83 5.53 1.16
N TRP A 8 -19.43 6.08 0.12
CA TRP A 8 -18.70 6.73 -0.98
C TRP A 8 -17.69 7.77 -0.50
N ARG A 9 -17.98 8.46 0.61
CA ARG A 9 -17.06 9.40 1.26
C ARG A 9 -15.79 8.72 1.74
N ASP A 10 -15.88 7.53 2.31
CA ASP A 10 -14.75 6.78 2.85
C ASP A 10 -13.86 6.31 1.71
N LEU A 11 -14.46 5.79 0.63
CA LEU A 11 -13.74 5.43 -0.59
C LEU A 11 -13.04 6.65 -1.21
N ALA A 12 -13.72 7.78 -1.32
CA ALA A 12 -13.14 9.00 -1.86
C ALA A 12 -11.98 9.51 -1.01
N THR A 13 -12.09 9.45 0.33
CA THR A 13 -11.02 9.86 1.25
C THR A 13 -9.79 8.99 1.08
N VAL A 14 -9.94 7.67 1.05
CA VAL A 14 -8.83 6.74 0.85
C VAL A 14 -8.21 6.92 -0.53
N ALA A 15 -9.02 7.00 -1.59
CA ALA A 15 -8.54 7.19 -2.96
C ALA A 15 -7.77 8.50 -3.11
N PHE A 16 -8.25 9.59 -2.53
CA PHE A 16 -7.58 10.89 -2.56
C PHE A 16 -6.24 10.85 -1.81
N ALA A 17 -6.21 10.29 -0.60
CA ALA A 17 -4.99 10.18 0.20
C ALA A 17 -3.92 9.33 -0.52
N VAL A 18 -4.32 8.21 -1.12
CA VAL A 18 -3.41 7.33 -1.86
C VAL A 18 -2.92 8.01 -3.14
N SER A 19 -3.78 8.75 -3.84
CA SER A 19 -3.42 9.49 -5.06
C SER A 19 -2.38 10.57 -4.77
N LEU A 20 -2.56 11.33 -3.68
CA LEU A 20 -1.57 12.34 -3.24
C LEU A 20 -0.24 11.68 -2.89
N ALA A 21 -0.28 10.59 -2.13
CA ALA A 21 0.94 9.86 -1.74
C ALA A 21 1.67 9.28 -2.95
N TRP A 22 0.91 8.83 -3.96
CA TRP A 22 1.47 8.36 -5.22
C TRP A 22 2.16 9.47 -6.01
N GLY A 23 1.59 10.67 -6.02
CA GLY A 23 2.23 11.85 -6.60
C GLY A 23 3.56 12.20 -5.93
N LEU A 24 3.63 12.11 -4.60
CA LEU A 24 4.85 12.32 -3.83
C LEU A 24 5.92 11.25 -4.08
N ARG A 25 5.51 10.03 -4.42
CA ARG A 25 6.41 8.91 -4.72
C ARG A 25 7.44 9.26 -5.80
N GLY A 26 7.04 9.96 -6.84
CA GLY A 26 7.92 10.35 -7.94
C GLY A 26 9.12 11.20 -7.52
N GLN A 27 9.01 11.92 -6.40
CA GLN A 27 10.06 12.80 -5.88
C GLN A 27 11.05 12.10 -4.93
N HIS A 28 10.65 10.97 -4.32
CA HIS A 28 11.42 10.32 -3.25
C HIS A 28 12.03 8.96 -3.65
N GLY A 29 11.89 8.56 -4.90
CA GLY A 29 12.36 7.26 -5.40
C GLY A 29 11.38 6.11 -5.09
N HIS A 30 11.70 4.90 -5.60
CA HIS A 30 10.75 3.79 -5.61
C HIS A 30 10.42 3.26 -4.21
N GLU A 31 11.44 2.96 -3.41
CA GLU A 31 11.27 2.35 -2.08
C GLU A 31 10.66 3.33 -1.09
N ARG A 32 11.28 4.50 -0.94
CA ARG A 32 10.84 5.53 0.01
C ARG A 32 9.46 6.07 -0.35
N GLY A 33 9.24 6.34 -1.63
CA GLY A 33 7.95 6.81 -2.10
C GLY A 33 6.85 5.76 -1.94
N ALA A 34 7.15 4.48 -2.13
CA ALA A 34 6.22 3.39 -1.87
C ALA A 34 5.91 3.25 -0.36
N ALA A 35 6.93 3.43 0.50
CA ALA A 35 6.75 3.45 1.95
C ALA A 35 5.77 4.55 2.39
N VAL A 36 5.95 5.77 1.86
CA VAL A 36 5.05 6.91 2.14
C VAL A 36 3.63 6.61 1.65
N ALA A 37 3.49 6.06 0.45
CA ALA A 37 2.18 5.69 -0.09
C ALA A 37 1.48 4.62 0.78
N GLY A 38 2.22 3.62 1.25
CA GLY A 38 1.71 2.60 2.15
C GLY A 38 1.29 3.14 3.51
N ALA A 39 2.09 4.05 4.09
CA ALA A 39 1.75 4.73 5.34
C ALA A 39 0.46 5.56 5.20
N MET A 40 0.35 6.35 4.14
CA MET A 40 -0.83 7.19 3.88
C MET A 40 -2.09 6.35 3.62
N ALA A 41 -1.96 5.23 2.89
CA ALA A 41 -3.05 4.29 2.71
C ALA A 41 -3.52 3.71 4.06
N GLY A 42 -2.58 3.27 4.89
CA GLY A 42 -2.87 2.73 6.22
C GLY A 42 -3.54 3.75 7.13
N LEU A 43 -3.06 4.99 7.16
CA LEU A 43 -3.66 6.09 7.93
C LEU A 43 -5.07 6.42 7.43
N ALA A 44 -5.27 6.52 6.12
CA ALA A 44 -6.57 6.84 5.54
C ALA A 44 -7.60 5.75 5.84
N ILE A 45 -7.24 4.46 5.69
CA ILE A 45 -8.13 3.34 6.04
C ILE A 45 -8.45 3.34 7.53
N ALA A 46 -7.45 3.53 8.39
CA ALA A 46 -7.68 3.59 9.83
C ALA A 46 -8.58 4.77 10.24
N ALA A 47 -8.43 5.93 9.59
CA ALA A 47 -9.26 7.10 9.84
C ALA A 47 -10.73 6.86 9.48
N VAL A 48 -11.00 6.25 8.32
CA VAL A 48 -12.39 5.99 7.90
C VAL A 48 -13.03 4.82 8.64
N THR A 49 -12.23 3.89 9.15
CA THR A 49 -12.73 2.75 9.95
C THR A 49 -12.85 3.05 11.44
N GLY A 50 -12.34 4.20 11.90
CA GLY A 50 -12.53 4.69 13.27
C GLY A 50 -11.83 3.85 14.35
N GLY A 51 -10.71 3.18 14.01
CA GLY A 51 -10.03 2.28 14.95
C GLY A 51 -8.70 2.80 15.49
N PRO A 52 -8.25 2.34 16.68
CA PRO A 52 -6.95 2.67 17.26
C PRO A 52 -5.76 2.01 16.51
N ARG A 53 -6.02 1.48 15.34
CA ARG A 53 -5.11 0.63 14.56
C ARG A 53 -4.23 1.41 13.59
N TRP A 54 -4.27 2.74 13.65
CA TRP A 54 -3.59 3.60 12.68
C TRP A 54 -2.07 3.40 12.66
N ILE A 55 -1.44 3.17 13.83
CA ILE A 55 0.02 2.94 13.91
C ILE A 55 0.38 1.64 13.17
N GLY A 56 -0.30 0.53 13.50
CA GLY A 56 -0.04 -0.75 12.84
C GLY A 56 -0.28 -0.68 11.34
N ALA A 57 -1.40 -0.09 10.92
CA ALA A 57 -1.73 0.07 9.51
C ALA A 57 -0.70 0.95 8.77
N ALA A 58 -0.28 2.07 9.38
CA ALA A 58 0.71 2.97 8.80
C ALA A 58 2.10 2.31 8.71
N VAL A 59 2.59 1.72 9.80
CA VAL A 59 3.95 1.16 9.86
C VAL A 59 4.06 -0.11 9.01
N ILE A 60 3.18 -1.08 9.20
CA ILE A 60 3.28 -2.36 8.47
C ILE A 60 2.83 -2.21 7.02
N GLY A 61 1.85 -1.35 6.74
CA GLY A 61 1.51 -0.97 5.38
C GLY A 61 2.68 -0.31 4.66
N SER A 62 3.37 0.63 5.34
CA SER A 62 4.60 1.26 4.83
C SER A 62 5.67 0.22 4.47
N LEU A 63 5.96 -0.72 5.37
CA LEU A 63 6.94 -1.78 5.14
C LEU A 63 6.54 -2.69 3.96
N GLY A 64 5.29 -3.13 3.88
CA GLY A 64 4.79 -3.97 2.79
C GLY A 64 4.96 -3.30 1.43
N PHE A 65 4.59 -2.04 1.31
CA PHE A 65 4.77 -1.27 0.08
C PHE A 65 6.24 -0.95 -0.21
N ALA A 66 7.08 -0.70 0.81
CA ALA A 66 8.51 -0.46 0.63
C ALA A 66 9.22 -1.69 0.05
N ILE A 67 8.96 -2.87 0.61
CA ILE A 67 9.53 -4.13 0.13
C ILE A 67 9.10 -4.40 -1.32
N GLY A 68 7.81 -4.23 -1.62
CA GLY A 68 7.31 -4.32 -3.00
C GLY A 68 7.96 -3.27 -3.91
N GLY A 69 8.12 -2.04 -3.43
CA GLY A 69 8.72 -0.92 -4.17
C GLY A 69 10.21 -1.08 -4.45
N ALA A 70 10.92 -1.98 -3.75
CA ALA A 70 12.31 -2.32 -4.03
C ALA A 70 12.48 -3.05 -5.38
N LEU A 71 11.39 -3.62 -5.93
CA LEU A 71 11.41 -4.25 -7.24
C LEU A 71 11.53 -3.19 -8.34
N SER A 72 12.70 -3.14 -8.98
CA SER A 72 12.94 -2.21 -10.09
C SER A 72 12.21 -2.66 -11.35
N TYR A 73 11.31 -1.81 -11.86
CA TYR A 73 10.58 -2.04 -13.10
C TYR A 73 11.09 -1.21 -14.28
N GLY A 74 11.95 -0.23 -14.04
CA GLY A 74 12.38 0.75 -15.04
C GLY A 74 12.94 0.14 -16.31
N ARG A 75 13.72 -0.93 -16.20
CA ARG A 75 14.32 -1.64 -17.35
C ARG A 75 13.32 -2.35 -18.27
N PHE A 76 12.09 -2.56 -17.81
CA PHE A 76 11.06 -3.26 -18.59
C PHE A 76 10.08 -2.29 -19.27
N VAL A 77 10.07 -1.02 -18.86
CA VAL A 77 9.08 -0.04 -19.35
C VAL A 77 9.24 0.20 -20.85
N GLU A 78 10.42 0.56 -21.29
CA GLU A 78 10.66 0.85 -22.71
C GLU A 78 10.45 -0.37 -23.62
N PRO A 79 11.00 -1.58 -23.33
CA PRO A 79 10.71 -2.77 -24.11
C PRO A 79 9.22 -3.13 -24.15
N ALA A 80 8.46 -2.88 -23.08
CA ALA A 80 7.02 -3.11 -23.06
C ALA A 80 6.28 -2.17 -24.02
N PHE A 81 6.66 -0.89 -24.09
CA PHE A 81 6.12 0.05 -25.08
C PHE A 81 6.46 -0.33 -26.53
N GLN A 82 7.56 -1.04 -26.73
CA GLN A 82 7.96 -1.59 -28.02
C GLN A 82 7.26 -2.93 -28.36
N GLY A 83 6.35 -3.39 -27.51
CA GLY A 83 5.55 -4.59 -27.74
C GLY A 83 6.17 -5.90 -27.28
N SER A 84 7.22 -5.86 -26.43
CA SER A 84 7.82 -7.07 -25.86
C SER A 84 6.88 -7.73 -24.85
N TRP A 85 6.36 -8.91 -25.16
CA TRP A 85 5.51 -9.70 -24.26
C TRP A 85 6.22 -10.12 -22.97
N GLU A 86 7.52 -10.38 -23.05
CA GLU A 86 8.34 -10.69 -21.87
C GLU A 86 8.40 -9.50 -20.90
N ALA A 87 8.60 -8.30 -21.42
CA ALA A 87 8.63 -7.08 -20.63
C ALA A 87 7.25 -6.78 -20.02
N ILE A 88 6.17 -6.96 -20.78
CA ILE A 88 4.79 -6.80 -20.29
C ILE A 88 4.51 -7.79 -19.17
N GLY A 89 4.86 -9.07 -19.36
CA GLY A 89 4.70 -10.10 -18.34
C GLY A 89 5.51 -9.81 -17.07
N SER A 90 6.74 -9.31 -17.22
CA SER A 90 7.59 -8.89 -16.10
C SER A 90 6.99 -7.72 -15.32
N LEU A 91 6.47 -6.71 -16.01
CA LEU A 91 5.78 -5.58 -15.38
C LEU A 91 4.51 -6.02 -14.64
N ALA A 92 3.73 -6.92 -15.22
CA ALA A 92 2.54 -7.47 -14.58
C ALA A 92 2.89 -8.25 -13.30
N LEU A 93 3.93 -9.08 -13.34
CA LEU A 93 4.40 -9.83 -12.17
C LEU A 93 4.92 -8.91 -11.07
N ILE A 94 5.72 -7.90 -11.41
CA ILE A 94 6.21 -6.90 -10.45
C ILE A 94 5.05 -6.16 -9.80
N GLY A 95 4.07 -5.73 -10.59
CA GLY A 95 2.88 -5.06 -10.09
C GLY A 95 2.05 -5.95 -9.16
N PHE A 96 1.89 -7.23 -9.51
CA PHE A 96 1.19 -8.22 -8.68
C PHE A 96 1.90 -8.44 -7.33
N VAL A 97 3.21 -8.66 -7.34
CA VAL A 97 4.00 -8.85 -6.11
C VAL A 97 3.97 -7.60 -5.26
N TRP A 98 4.12 -6.43 -5.85
CA TRP A 98 4.07 -5.16 -5.14
C TRP A 98 2.70 -4.91 -4.50
N GLY A 99 1.63 -5.05 -5.26
CA GLY A 99 0.27 -4.93 -4.74
C GLY A 99 -0.04 -5.97 -3.67
N GLY A 100 0.39 -7.20 -3.85
CA GLY A 100 0.23 -8.29 -2.88
C GLY A 100 0.94 -8.03 -1.55
N LEU A 101 2.21 -7.63 -1.59
CA LEU A 101 2.98 -7.30 -0.38
C LEU A 101 2.42 -6.06 0.33
N GLY A 102 2.03 -5.03 -0.42
CA GLY A 102 1.40 -3.84 0.12
C GLY A 102 0.08 -4.15 0.82
N SER A 103 -0.79 -4.91 0.17
CA SER A 103 -2.08 -5.32 0.72
C SER A 103 -1.94 -6.23 1.94
N LEU A 104 -0.98 -7.16 1.91
CA LEU A 104 -0.65 -8.02 3.04
C LEU A 104 -0.19 -7.18 4.23
N GLY A 105 0.71 -6.22 4.02
CA GLY A 105 1.18 -5.30 5.05
C GLY A 105 0.04 -4.50 5.67
N LEU A 106 -0.84 -3.93 4.87
CA LEU A 106 -2.03 -3.22 5.36
C LEU A 106 -2.96 -4.14 6.16
N GLY A 107 -3.25 -5.34 5.66
CA GLY A 107 -4.10 -6.32 6.33
C GLY A 107 -3.54 -6.76 7.68
N LEU A 108 -2.25 -7.06 7.74
CA LEU A 108 -1.56 -7.40 8.99
C LEU A 108 -1.57 -6.22 9.98
N GLY A 109 -1.24 -5.02 9.52
CA GLY A 109 -1.25 -3.81 10.34
C GLY A 109 -2.62 -3.53 10.96
N LEU A 110 -3.69 -3.74 10.21
CA LEU A 110 -5.07 -3.61 10.70
C LEU A 110 -5.48 -4.76 11.64
N ALA A 111 -4.87 -5.93 11.54
CA ALA A 111 -5.18 -7.11 12.36
C ALA A 111 -4.42 -7.12 13.71
N LEU A 112 -3.23 -6.52 13.78
CA LEU A 112 -2.32 -6.58 14.95
C LEU A 112 -2.97 -6.30 16.31
N PRO A 113 -3.83 -5.29 16.48
CA PRO A 113 -4.45 -5.02 17.78
C PRO A 113 -5.34 -6.14 18.32
N ARG A 114 -5.70 -7.10 17.51
CA ARG A 114 -6.46 -8.27 17.95
C ARG A 114 -5.60 -9.27 18.73
N TYR A 115 -4.27 -9.17 18.61
CA TYR A 115 -3.33 -10.11 19.22
C TYR A 115 -2.78 -9.67 20.59
N ARG A 116 -3.31 -8.60 21.21
CA ARG A 116 -2.97 -8.14 22.57
C ARG A 116 -1.47 -8.12 22.92
N LEU A 117 -0.62 -7.87 21.91
CA LEU A 117 0.84 -7.86 22.13
C LEU A 117 1.32 -6.67 22.98
N TRP A 118 0.50 -5.63 23.16
CA TRP A 118 0.86 -4.38 23.84
C TRP A 118 0.30 -4.23 25.27
N GLU A 119 -0.50 -5.18 25.76
CA GLU A 119 -1.06 -5.11 27.11
C GLU A 119 -0.17 -5.77 28.18
N ARG A 120 1.04 -6.20 27.86
CA ARG A 120 1.95 -6.92 28.76
C ARG A 120 3.28 -6.21 29.02
N VAL A 121 3.36 -4.90 28.81
CA VAL A 121 4.53 -4.10 29.21
C VAL A 121 4.11 -3.08 30.24
#